data_5534fa2bbdb8ad4fe40329f45eed7bd9
#
_entry.id   5534fa2bbdb8ad4fe40329f45eed7bd9
#
_cell.length_a   1.000
_cell.length_b   1.000
_cell.length_c   1.000
_cell.angle_alpha   90.00
_cell.angle_beta   90.00
_cell.angle_gamma   90.00
#
_symmetry.space_group_name_H-M   'P 1'
#
loop_
_entity.id
_entity.type
_entity.pdbx_description
1 polymer ?
#
loop_
_entity_poly.entity_id
_entity_poly.type
_entity_poly.pdbx_seq_one_letter_code
_entity_poly.pdbx_strand_id
1 'polypeptide(L)'
;YSQWLRCILHYRENTMFPLLTLLLAAPLEFGLQPLPEDSPYREEGFTKYTEVIAPNWKPIPIIAQKGVRDIAVARCRNMLKFFLTNVPNSKYGTDKSGVANAMANNHAMLMMPEGEHREGEEPEINAQPQFESETPVDGSRWYIQNNWEHRDAAFEEIFHLVHDSGIGTDHPGALPQYQKELKAEAIKAIGDKRWGIPIDPEVTRWIEELRDENSLAQEYIASVIDSYYGLWAAFEEEPGGMWGIYIAKTRDEIKEKDPKGLELLEAFLPPMMIGYESLI
;
A
#
# COMPACT_ATOMS: atom_id res chain seq x y z
N TYR A 1 -36.03 45.38 56.27
CA TYR A 1 -36.86 44.20 55.96
C TYR A 1 -35.91 43.07 55.56
N SER A 2 -35.29 42.36 56.35
CA SER A 2 -35.60 41.28 57.33
C SER A 2 -35.85 39.97 56.59
N GLN A 3 -34.94 39.03 56.90
CA GLN A 3 -35.15 37.57 56.85
C GLN A 3 -35.34 36.96 55.49
N TRP A 4 -34.23 36.37 55.06
CA TRP A 4 -34.08 34.98 54.49
C TRP A 4 -32.61 34.70 54.29
N LEU A 5 -31.88 34.62 55.36
CA LEU A 5 -30.51 34.15 55.42
C LEU A 5 -30.41 33.15 56.56
N ARG A 6 -30.66 31.89 56.31
CA ARG A 6 -30.17 30.70 57.02
C ARG A 6 -30.85 29.47 56.53
N CYS A 7 -30.09 28.72 55.78
CA CYS A 7 -30.07 27.26 55.63
C CYS A 7 -29.58 26.88 54.24
N ILE A 8 -28.30 26.65 54.09
CA ILE A 8 -27.67 25.61 53.28
C ILE A 8 -26.16 25.72 53.58
N LEU A 9 -25.80 25.23 54.73
CA LEU A 9 -24.46 24.77 55.03
C LEU A 9 -24.64 23.33 55.47
N HIS A 10 -24.28 22.39 54.60
CA HIS A 10 -23.83 21.02 54.87
C HIS A 10 -24.19 20.15 53.69
N TYR A 11 -23.28 20.02 52.77
CA TYR A 11 -22.88 18.75 52.16
C TYR A 11 -21.75 19.02 51.16
N ARG A 12 -20.51 19.10 51.66
CA ARG A 12 -19.33 18.89 50.85
C ARG A 12 -18.93 17.44 51.00
N GLU A 13 -19.49 16.57 50.21
CA GLU A 13 -18.82 15.30 49.91
C GLU A 13 -17.73 15.59 48.89
N ASN A 14 -16.50 15.40 49.32
CA ASN A 14 -15.31 15.35 48.48
C ASN A 14 -15.39 14.06 47.59
N THR A 15 -16.06 14.13 46.51
CA THR A 15 -15.81 13.18 45.40
C THR A 15 -14.55 13.66 44.70
N MET A 16 -13.38 13.17 45.15
CA MET A 16 -12.18 13.14 44.35
C MET A 16 -12.48 12.28 43.15
N PHE A 17 -12.82 12.89 42.01
CA PHE A 17 -12.70 12.22 40.73
C PHE A 17 -11.20 11.90 40.55
N PRO A 18 -10.81 10.61 40.38
CA PRO A 18 -9.45 10.32 40.01
C PRO A 18 -9.26 10.96 38.63
N LEU A 19 -8.31 11.90 38.55
CA LEU A 19 -7.79 12.40 37.31
C LEU A 19 -7.18 11.18 36.62
N LEU A 20 -7.93 10.57 35.71
CA LEU A 20 -7.43 9.54 34.83
C LEU A 20 -6.41 10.25 33.95
N THR A 21 -5.16 10.23 34.36
CA THR A 21 -4.04 10.69 33.57
C THR A 21 -3.94 9.69 32.40
N LEU A 22 -4.56 10.00 31.27
CA LEU A 22 -4.29 9.32 30.04
C LEU A 22 -2.81 9.59 29.76
N LEU A 23 -1.96 8.65 30.11
CA LEU A 23 -0.59 8.60 29.61
C LEU A 23 -0.70 8.34 28.11
N LEU A 24 -0.87 9.42 27.34
CA LEU A 24 -0.63 9.39 25.90
C LEU A 24 0.84 9.02 25.76
N ALA A 25 1.11 7.80 25.34
CA ALA A 25 2.45 7.43 24.91
C ALA A 25 2.90 8.48 23.90
N ALA A 26 4.12 8.98 24.06
CA ALA A 26 4.69 9.91 23.09
C ALA A 26 4.59 9.23 21.69
N PRO A 27 4.14 9.96 20.66
CA PRO A 27 4.12 9.42 19.32
C PRO A 27 5.52 8.95 18.94
N LEU A 28 5.61 7.77 18.30
CA LEU A 28 6.84 7.31 17.71
C LEU A 28 7.29 8.30 16.63
N GLU A 29 8.54 8.17 16.20
CA GLU A 29 9.07 9.01 15.13
C GLU A 29 8.18 8.90 13.87
N PHE A 30 8.15 9.92 13.05
CA PHE A 30 7.31 10.02 11.84
C PHE A 30 5.77 9.89 12.06
N GLY A 31 5.28 10.14 13.26
CA GLY A 31 3.85 10.13 13.57
C GLY A 31 3.24 8.73 13.65
N LEU A 32 4.05 7.72 13.91
CA LEU A 32 3.58 6.39 14.25
C LEU A 32 3.03 6.36 15.68
N GLN A 33 2.26 5.34 15.98
CA GLN A 33 1.73 5.07 17.32
C GLN A 33 2.08 3.64 17.73
N PRO A 34 2.19 3.37 19.03
CA PRO A 34 2.22 2.00 19.52
C PRO A 34 0.93 1.28 19.13
N LEU A 35 1.03 0.04 18.66
CA LEU A 35 -0.15 -0.79 18.48
C LEU A 35 -0.84 -1.01 19.84
N PRO A 36 -2.18 -0.90 19.95
CA PRO A 36 -2.91 -1.11 21.20
C PRO A 36 -2.51 -2.42 21.93
N GLU A 37 -2.48 -2.38 23.27
CA GLU A 37 -2.01 -3.53 24.05
C GLU A 37 -2.91 -4.76 23.93
N ASP A 38 -4.20 -4.55 23.68
CA ASP A 38 -5.21 -5.58 23.46
C ASP A 38 -5.35 -6.03 22.02
N SER A 39 -4.50 -5.53 21.12
CA SER A 39 -4.53 -5.93 19.71
C SER A 39 -4.10 -7.39 19.54
N PRO A 40 -4.87 -8.22 18.80
CA PRO A 40 -4.52 -9.61 18.55
C PRO A 40 -3.22 -9.76 17.76
N TYR A 41 -2.83 -8.76 16.99
CA TYR A 41 -1.62 -8.78 16.17
C TYR A 41 -0.32 -8.73 16.97
N ARG A 42 -0.39 -8.42 18.28
CA ARG A 42 0.78 -8.43 19.15
C ARG A 42 1.37 -9.81 19.36
N GLU A 43 0.57 -10.85 19.30
CA GLU A 43 1.03 -12.25 19.40
C GLU A 43 1.96 -12.61 18.25
N GLU A 44 1.77 -11.97 17.08
CA GLU A 44 2.62 -12.09 15.88
C GLU A 44 3.79 -11.08 15.86
N GLY A 45 4.08 -10.40 16.97
CA GLY A 45 5.21 -9.48 17.10
C GLY A 45 4.97 -8.05 16.57
N PHE A 46 3.77 -7.71 16.13
CA PHE A 46 3.44 -6.36 15.69
C PHE A 46 3.32 -5.41 16.88
N THR A 47 3.99 -4.27 16.78
CA THR A 47 4.06 -3.29 17.87
C THR A 47 3.82 -1.85 17.43
N LYS A 48 3.87 -1.58 16.13
CA LYS A 48 3.74 -0.25 15.53
C LYS A 48 2.45 -0.14 14.73
N TYR A 49 1.88 1.04 14.73
CA TYR A 49 0.64 1.36 14.04
C TYR A 49 0.71 2.73 13.37
N THR A 50 0.16 2.82 12.19
CA THR A 50 -0.24 4.07 11.55
C THR A 50 -1.44 3.79 10.64
N GLU A 51 -2.02 4.84 10.05
CA GLU A 51 -3.22 4.68 9.24
C GLU A 51 -3.36 5.76 8.18
N VAL A 52 -4.16 5.47 7.17
CA VAL A 52 -4.75 6.45 6.26
C VAL A 52 -6.24 6.49 6.53
N ILE A 53 -6.78 7.65 6.88
CA ILE A 53 -8.20 7.82 7.12
C ILE A 53 -8.92 8.04 5.80
N ALA A 54 -9.86 7.16 5.49
CA ALA A 54 -10.72 7.29 4.32
C ALA A 54 -11.78 8.41 4.50
N PRO A 55 -12.38 8.94 3.42
CA PRO A 55 -13.42 9.98 3.52
C PRO A 55 -14.65 9.59 4.35
N ASN A 56 -14.94 8.30 4.51
CA ASN A 56 -15.98 7.79 5.40
C ASN A 56 -15.56 7.69 6.87
N TRP A 57 -14.42 8.27 7.25
CA TRP A 57 -13.84 8.30 8.61
C TRP A 57 -13.38 6.95 9.15
N LYS A 58 -13.32 5.93 8.33
CA LYS A 58 -12.76 4.63 8.71
C LYS A 58 -11.26 4.58 8.39
N PRO A 59 -10.46 3.89 9.22
CA PRO A 59 -9.04 3.72 8.96
C PRO A 59 -8.77 2.67 7.88
N ILE A 60 -7.65 2.86 7.18
CA ILE A 60 -6.92 1.83 6.45
C ILE A 60 -5.62 1.63 7.23
N PRO A 61 -5.53 0.60 8.08
CA PRO A 61 -4.41 0.39 8.99
C PRO A 61 -3.14 -0.04 8.27
N ILE A 62 -2.01 0.33 8.86
CA ILE A 62 -0.68 -0.20 8.56
C ILE A 62 -0.08 -0.61 9.89
N ILE A 63 0.25 -1.88 10.05
CA ILE A 63 0.89 -2.43 11.24
C ILE A 63 2.30 -2.91 10.92
N ALA A 64 3.22 -2.79 11.86
CA ALA A 64 4.58 -3.25 11.63
C ALA A 64 5.17 -3.95 12.85
N GLN A 65 5.99 -4.96 12.59
CA GLN A 65 6.76 -5.64 13.63
C GLN A 65 7.84 -4.72 14.21
N LYS A 66 8.34 -5.08 15.38
CA LYS A 66 9.22 -4.22 16.18
C LYS A 66 10.50 -3.80 15.44
N GLY A 67 11.11 -4.70 14.69
CA GLY A 67 12.37 -4.48 13.99
C GLY A 67 12.25 -3.58 12.76
N VAL A 68 11.08 -3.48 12.15
CA VAL A 68 10.85 -2.62 10.97
C VAL A 68 11.13 -1.16 11.31
N ARG A 69 11.96 -0.49 10.52
CA ARG A 69 12.32 0.92 10.76
C ARG A 69 11.10 1.85 10.62
N ASP A 70 10.97 2.81 11.52
CA ASP A 70 9.85 3.75 11.55
C ASP A 70 9.70 4.53 10.23
N ILE A 71 10.82 4.89 9.62
CA ILE A 71 10.85 5.57 8.32
C ILE A 71 10.29 4.68 7.19
N ALA A 72 10.50 3.36 7.23
CA ALA A 72 9.92 2.44 6.25
C ALA A 72 8.39 2.36 6.37
N VAL A 73 7.87 2.31 7.61
CA VAL A 73 6.43 2.33 7.87
C VAL A 73 5.79 3.64 7.41
N ALA A 74 6.45 4.77 7.69
CA ALA A 74 5.99 6.08 7.25
C ALA A 74 6.00 6.20 5.71
N ARG A 75 7.00 5.63 5.05
CA ARG A 75 7.09 5.57 3.60
C ARG A 75 5.90 4.80 2.99
N CYS A 76 5.58 3.62 3.50
CA CYS A 76 4.43 2.84 3.05
C CYS A 76 3.11 3.60 3.23
N ARG A 77 2.91 4.25 4.39
CA ARG A 77 1.75 5.13 4.61
C ARG A 77 1.66 6.25 3.59
N ASN A 78 2.78 6.91 3.31
CA ASN A 78 2.81 8.02 2.38
C ASN A 78 2.63 7.55 0.92
N MET A 79 3.12 6.35 0.58
CA MET A 79 2.85 5.71 -0.70
C MET A 79 1.35 5.41 -0.88
N LEU A 80 0.70 4.86 0.14
CA LEU A 80 -0.75 4.65 0.10
C LEU A 80 -1.52 5.96 -0.11
N LYS A 81 -1.14 7.03 0.59
CA LYS A 81 -1.71 8.37 0.38
C LYS A 81 -1.48 8.87 -1.05
N PHE A 82 -0.29 8.63 -1.61
CA PHE A 82 0.03 9.00 -2.98
C PHE A 82 -0.89 8.27 -3.97
N PHE A 83 -1.06 6.97 -3.86
CA PHE A 83 -1.97 6.23 -4.75
C PHE A 83 -3.44 6.65 -4.61
N LEU A 84 -3.84 7.11 -3.44
CA LEU A 84 -5.20 7.61 -3.18
C LEU A 84 -5.37 9.11 -3.49
N THR A 85 -4.31 9.81 -3.90
CA THR A 85 -4.42 11.23 -4.31
C THR A 85 -5.21 11.35 -5.60
N ASN A 86 -6.17 12.28 -5.63
CA ASN A 86 -6.96 12.58 -6.81
C ASN A 86 -6.10 13.07 -7.98
N VAL A 87 -6.43 12.61 -9.17
CA VAL A 87 -5.78 13.01 -10.43
C VAL A 87 -6.79 13.76 -11.29
N PRO A 88 -6.80 15.09 -11.26
CA PRO A 88 -7.78 15.88 -12.02
C PRO A 88 -7.79 15.53 -13.52
N ASN A 89 -8.99 15.41 -14.09
CA ASN A 89 -9.24 15.09 -15.50
C ASN A 89 -8.84 13.66 -15.93
N SER A 90 -8.37 12.80 -15.03
CA SER A 90 -8.18 11.38 -15.36
C SER A 90 -9.52 10.64 -15.36
N LYS A 91 -9.59 9.53 -16.10
CA LYS A 91 -10.84 8.79 -16.30
C LYS A 91 -11.35 8.13 -15.01
N TYR A 92 -10.47 7.59 -14.20
CA TYR A 92 -10.79 6.81 -12.99
C TYR A 92 -10.20 7.40 -11.71
N GLY A 93 -9.25 8.32 -11.81
CA GLY A 93 -8.54 8.90 -10.67
C GLY A 93 -9.02 10.30 -10.27
N THR A 94 -9.98 10.89 -10.97
CA THR A 94 -10.45 12.27 -10.70
C THR A 94 -11.01 12.43 -9.29
N ASP A 95 -11.71 11.43 -8.79
CA ASP A 95 -12.17 11.31 -7.40
C ASP A 95 -11.97 9.89 -6.90
N LYS A 96 -11.03 9.70 -6.02
CA LYS A 96 -10.71 8.40 -5.42
C LYS A 96 -11.38 8.16 -4.06
N SER A 97 -12.30 9.02 -3.66
CA SER A 97 -13.03 8.85 -2.39
C SER A 97 -13.75 7.52 -2.32
N GLY A 98 -14.34 7.06 -3.45
CA GLY A 98 -14.98 5.77 -3.55
C GLY A 98 -14.01 4.60 -3.32
N VAL A 99 -12.81 4.69 -3.90
CA VAL A 99 -11.75 3.68 -3.75
C VAL A 99 -11.29 3.58 -2.28
N ALA A 100 -10.93 4.71 -1.66
CA ALA A 100 -10.52 4.74 -0.27
C ALA A 100 -11.63 4.23 0.68
N ASN A 101 -12.89 4.60 0.42
CA ASN A 101 -14.03 4.13 1.19
C ASN A 101 -14.26 2.61 1.02
N ALA A 102 -14.07 2.07 -0.18
CA ALA A 102 -14.15 0.64 -0.43
C ALA A 102 -13.06 -0.11 0.33
N MET A 103 -11.81 0.34 0.26
CA MET A 103 -10.71 -0.23 1.04
C MET A 103 -11.03 -0.30 2.53
N ALA A 104 -11.46 0.82 3.12
CA ALA A 104 -11.78 0.87 4.54
C ALA A 104 -13.01 0.02 4.92
N ASN A 105 -13.99 -0.15 4.02
CA ASN A 105 -15.14 -1.03 4.22
C ASN A 105 -14.81 -2.52 4.07
N ASN A 106 -13.85 -2.84 3.21
CA ASN A 106 -13.33 -4.19 3.00
C ASN A 106 -12.23 -4.57 4.02
N HIS A 107 -12.00 -3.72 5.03
CA HIS A 107 -11.00 -3.92 6.08
C HIS A 107 -9.57 -4.09 5.52
N ALA A 108 -9.26 -3.38 4.44
CA ALA A 108 -7.92 -3.36 3.87
C ALA A 108 -6.88 -2.98 4.93
N MET A 109 -5.82 -3.76 5.02
CA MET A 109 -4.73 -3.55 5.97
C MET A 109 -3.40 -3.94 5.33
N LEU A 110 -2.37 -3.12 5.55
CA LEU A 110 -0.99 -3.47 5.23
C LEU A 110 -0.31 -4.01 6.49
N MET A 111 0.35 -5.14 6.39
CA MET A 111 1.25 -5.63 7.45
C MET A 111 2.69 -5.57 6.99
N MET A 112 3.58 -5.16 7.89
CA MET A 112 5.01 -5.06 7.60
C MET A 112 5.79 -5.99 8.54
N PRO A 113 6.05 -7.23 8.11
CA PRO A 113 6.94 -8.14 8.83
C PRO A 113 8.39 -7.65 8.74
N GLU A 114 9.19 -7.97 9.77
CA GLU A 114 10.63 -7.71 9.74
C GLU A 114 11.38 -8.77 8.93
N GLY A 115 12.51 -8.37 8.36
CA GLY A 115 13.37 -9.28 7.60
C GLY A 115 12.95 -9.47 6.15
N GLU A 116 13.22 -10.68 5.64
CA GLU A 116 13.00 -11.08 4.24
C GLU A 116 11.79 -12.01 4.14
N HIS A 117 11.07 -11.93 3.03
CA HIS A 117 10.01 -12.88 2.72
C HIS A 117 10.59 -14.31 2.66
N ARG A 118 9.87 -15.25 3.28
CA ARG A 118 10.16 -16.69 3.21
C ARG A 118 8.85 -17.43 3.13
N GLU A 119 8.72 -18.22 2.09
CA GLU A 119 7.51 -19.01 1.87
C GLU A 119 7.16 -19.87 3.09
N GLY A 120 5.92 -19.72 3.57
CA GLY A 120 5.40 -20.45 4.74
C GLY A 120 5.82 -19.90 6.11
N GLU A 121 6.51 -18.75 6.16
CA GLU A 121 6.86 -18.06 7.41
C GLU A 121 6.07 -16.74 7.59
N GLU A 122 5.11 -16.44 6.70
CA GLU A 122 4.28 -15.25 6.82
C GLU A 122 3.35 -15.33 8.05
N PRO A 123 3.15 -14.19 8.75
CA PRO A 123 2.14 -14.15 9.81
C PRO A 123 0.75 -14.51 9.28
N GLU A 124 0.00 -15.35 10.01
CA GLU A 124 -1.36 -15.75 9.65
C GLU A 124 -2.38 -14.62 9.88
N ILE A 125 -2.19 -13.49 9.18
CA ILE A 125 -3.03 -12.30 9.27
C ILE A 125 -3.64 -12.03 7.89
N ASN A 126 -4.94 -11.80 7.83
CA ASN A 126 -5.58 -11.37 6.58
C ASN A 126 -5.25 -9.89 6.30
N ALA A 127 -4.09 -9.67 5.67
CA ALA A 127 -3.56 -8.36 5.31
C ALA A 127 -2.60 -8.50 4.13
N GLN A 128 -2.39 -7.41 3.38
CA GLN A 128 -1.35 -7.36 2.36
C GLN A 128 0.02 -7.32 3.04
N PRO A 129 0.93 -8.26 2.77
CA PRO A 129 2.27 -8.22 3.31
C PRO A 129 3.15 -7.22 2.54
N GLN A 130 4.08 -6.58 3.25
CA GLN A 130 5.17 -5.76 2.71
C GLN A 130 6.37 -5.94 3.62
N PHE A 131 7.33 -6.75 3.23
CA PHE A 131 8.49 -7.04 4.06
C PHE A 131 9.45 -5.86 4.18
N GLU A 132 10.19 -5.79 5.29
CA GLU A 132 11.15 -4.71 5.52
C GLU A 132 12.24 -4.69 4.45
N SER A 133 12.76 -5.85 4.04
CA SER A 133 13.81 -5.96 3.02
C SER A 133 13.39 -5.40 1.66
N GLU A 134 12.10 -5.39 1.37
CA GLU A 134 11.48 -4.92 0.13
C GLU A 134 10.97 -3.48 0.23
N THR A 135 11.22 -2.83 1.37
CA THR A 135 10.85 -1.42 1.60
C THR A 135 12.12 -0.59 1.73
N PRO A 136 12.75 -0.17 0.61
CA PRO A 136 14.01 0.53 0.65
C PRO A 136 13.86 1.92 1.25
N VAL A 137 14.79 2.23 2.13
CA VAL A 137 15.02 3.55 2.70
C VAL A 137 16.52 3.76 2.78
N ASP A 138 16.98 4.97 3.08
CA ASP A 138 18.39 5.29 3.17
C ASP A 138 19.20 4.22 3.93
N GLY A 139 20.29 3.75 3.33
CA GLY A 139 21.15 2.72 3.89
C GLY A 139 20.68 1.28 3.65
N SER A 140 19.58 1.05 2.90
CA SER A 140 19.18 -0.29 2.47
C SER A 140 20.09 -0.85 1.37
N ARG A 141 20.06 -2.19 1.17
CA ARG A 141 20.84 -2.88 0.14
C ARG A 141 20.48 -2.37 -1.27
N TRP A 142 19.22 -2.01 -1.50
CA TRP A 142 18.78 -1.40 -2.74
C TRP A 142 19.59 -0.14 -3.07
N TYR A 143 19.67 0.81 -2.13
CA TYR A 143 20.39 2.07 -2.35
C TYR A 143 21.91 1.94 -2.35
N ILE A 144 22.47 1.09 -1.46
CA ILE A 144 23.92 0.98 -1.29
C ILE A 144 24.54 0.07 -2.34
N GLN A 145 23.89 -1.04 -2.68
CA GLN A 145 24.45 -2.12 -3.49
C GLN A 145 23.73 -2.33 -4.82
N ASN A 146 22.66 -1.57 -5.09
CA ASN A 146 21.77 -1.79 -6.24
C ASN A 146 21.35 -3.26 -6.34
N ASN A 147 20.94 -3.83 -5.20
CA ASN A 147 20.58 -5.25 -5.11
C ASN A 147 19.10 -5.44 -5.50
N TRP A 148 18.87 -6.04 -6.66
CA TRP A 148 17.56 -6.26 -7.25
C TRP A 148 16.72 -7.34 -6.53
N GLU A 149 17.34 -8.20 -5.71
CA GLU A 149 16.62 -9.09 -4.80
C GLU A 149 15.89 -8.32 -3.68
N HIS A 150 16.41 -7.12 -3.36
CA HIS A 150 15.84 -6.21 -2.37
C HIS A 150 15.31 -4.94 -3.03
N ARG A 151 14.72 -5.07 -4.21
CA ARG A 151 14.12 -3.96 -4.94
C ARG A 151 13.00 -3.30 -4.14
N ASP A 152 12.58 -2.14 -4.60
CA ASP A 152 11.42 -1.45 -4.04
C ASP A 152 10.12 -2.11 -4.47
N ALA A 153 9.62 -3.03 -3.66
CA ALA A 153 8.30 -3.63 -3.87
C ALA A 153 7.15 -2.81 -3.27
N ALA A 154 7.44 -1.70 -2.58
CA ALA A 154 6.38 -0.88 -1.98
C ALA A 154 5.41 -0.29 -3.01
N PHE A 155 5.84 -0.05 -4.26
CA PHE A 155 4.95 0.39 -5.32
C PHE A 155 3.95 -0.70 -5.71
N GLU A 156 4.42 -1.90 -5.89
CA GLU A 156 3.63 -3.07 -6.24
C GLU A 156 2.67 -3.46 -5.11
N GLU A 157 3.20 -3.79 -3.93
CA GLU A 157 2.44 -4.35 -2.83
C GLU A 157 1.37 -3.39 -2.27
N ILE A 158 1.71 -2.10 -2.17
CA ILE A 158 0.72 -1.10 -1.74
C ILE A 158 -0.32 -0.85 -2.84
N PHE A 159 0.08 -0.98 -4.11
CA PHE A 159 -0.92 -0.91 -5.19
C PHE A 159 -1.79 -2.17 -5.23
N HIS A 160 -1.26 -3.35 -4.92
CA HIS A 160 -2.06 -4.57 -4.75
C HIS A 160 -3.16 -4.37 -3.71
N LEU A 161 -2.83 -3.79 -2.55
CA LEU A 161 -3.82 -3.45 -1.53
C LEU A 161 -4.91 -2.49 -2.06
N VAL A 162 -4.52 -1.43 -2.81
CA VAL A 162 -5.46 -0.48 -3.43
C VAL A 162 -6.31 -1.16 -4.50
N HIS A 163 -5.70 -2.02 -5.31
CA HIS A 163 -6.35 -2.70 -6.42
C HIS A 163 -7.37 -3.71 -5.91
N ASP A 164 -6.96 -4.59 -5.02
CA ASP A 164 -7.84 -5.64 -4.50
C ASP A 164 -9.02 -5.05 -3.72
N SER A 165 -8.73 -4.30 -2.69
CA SER A 165 -9.74 -3.86 -1.73
C SER A 165 -10.46 -2.57 -2.13
N GLY A 166 -9.90 -1.78 -3.04
CA GLY A 166 -10.41 -0.45 -3.41
C GLY A 166 -10.98 -0.37 -4.81
N ILE A 167 -10.21 -0.76 -5.84
CA ILE A 167 -10.66 -0.81 -7.24
C ILE A 167 -11.61 -2.00 -7.40
N GLY A 168 -11.22 -3.17 -6.89
CA GLY A 168 -12.01 -4.38 -6.77
C GLY A 168 -11.52 -5.50 -7.69
N THR A 169 -10.90 -6.53 -7.08
CA THR A 169 -10.62 -7.82 -7.70
C THR A 169 -11.48 -8.89 -7.04
N ASP A 170 -11.07 -9.39 -5.88
CA ASP A 170 -11.79 -10.38 -5.10
C ASP A 170 -12.82 -9.77 -4.15
N HIS A 171 -12.62 -8.50 -3.77
CA HIS A 171 -13.57 -7.72 -2.98
C HIS A 171 -14.40 -6.78 -3.87
N PRO A 172 -15.65 -6.50 -3.50
CA PRO A 172 -16.43 -5.47 -4.17
C PRO A 172 -15.76 -4.10 -4.05
N GLY A 173 -15.28 -3.57 -5.16
CA GLY A 173 -14.59 -2.29 -5.20
C GLY A 173 -15.39 -1.18 -5.88
N ALA A 174 -14.78 -0.01 -5.95
CA ALA A 174 -15.42 1.19 -6.48
C ALA A 174 -15.35 1.33 -8.00
N LEU A 175 -14.46 0.59 -8.70
CA LEU A 175 -14.16 0.81 -10.11
C LEU A 175 -14.25 -0.47 -10.98
N PRO A 176 -15.39 -1.17 -11.01
CA PRO A 176 -15.52 -2.43 -11.72
C PRO A 176 -15.26 -2.33 -13.23
N GLN A 177 -15.50 -1.17 -13.85
CA GLN A 177 -15.20 -0.95 -15.26
C GLN A 177 -13.69 -0.83 -15.50
N TYR A 178 -12.96 -0.18 -14.59
CA TYR A 178 -11.51 -0.08 -14.67
C TYR A 178 -10.86 -1.46 -14.50
N GLN A 179 -11.30 -2.25 -13.52
CA GLN A 179 -10.87 -3.63 -13.32
C GLN A 179 -11.09 -4.48 -14.58
N LYS A 180 -12.25 -4.33 -15.22
CA LYS A 180 -12.52 -5.05 -16.46
C LYS A 180 -11.58 -4.66 -17.59
N GLU A 181 -11.23 -3.38 -17.72
CA GLU A 181 -10.29 -2.89 -18.72
C GLU A 181 -8.86 -3.39 -18.44
N LEU A 182 -8.42 -3.37 -17.17
CA LEU A 182 -7.13 -3.91 -16.75
C LEU A 182 -7.01 -5.41 -17.07
N LYS A 183 -8.02 -6.19 -16.69
CA LYS A 183 -8.02 -7.64 -16.95
C LYS A 183 -7.98 -7.98 -18.44
N ALA A 184 -8.74 -7.24 -19.25
CA ALA A 184 -8.72 -7.42 -20.70
C ALA A 184 -7.36 -7.10 -21.32
N GLU A 185 -6.71 -6.04 -20.83
CA GLU A 185 -5.39 -5.65 -21.33
C GLU A 185 -4.28 -6.59 -20.85
N ALA A 186 -4.31 -7.08 -19.61
CA ALA A 186 -3.38 -8.08 -19.12
C ALA A 186 -3.37 -9.34 -20.02
N ILE A 187 -4.55 -9.87 -20.32
CA ILE A 187 -4.71 -11.02 -21.22
C ILE A 187 -4.15 -10.72 -22.61
N LYS A 188 -4.43 -9.51 -23.13
CA LYS A 188 -3.93 -9.07 -24.43
C LYS A 188 -2.41 -8.90 -24.43
N ALA A 189 -1.84 -8.34 -23.36
CA ALA A 189 -0.40 -8.12 -23.20
C ALA A 189 0.37 -9.45 -23.22
N ILE A 190 -0.17 -10.51 -22.61
CA ILE A 190 0.39 -11.87 -22.70
C ILE A 190 0.35 -12.34 -24.15
N GLY A 191 -0.79 -12.23 -24.82
CA GLY A 191 -0.96 -12.66 -26.23
C GLY A 191 -0.03 -11.93 -27.20
N ASP A 192 0.21 -10.64 -26.98
CA ASP A 192 1.08 -9.78 -27.77
C ASP A 192 2.57 -9.88 -27.35
N LYS A 193 2.91 -10.68 -26.33
CA LYS A 193 4.26 -10.83 -25.77
C LYS A 193 4.84 -9.51 -25.23
N ARG A 194 4.00 -8.71 -24.62
CA ARG A 194 4.40 -7.49 -23.91
C ARG A 194 4.62 -7.72 -22.42
N TRP A 195 4.01 -8.78 -21.89
CA TRP A 195 4.10 -9.21 -20.51
C TRP A 195 4.05 -10.74 -20.41
N GLY A 196 4.61 -11.32 -19.33
CA GLY A 196 4.75 -12.77 -19.19
C GLY A 196 5.81 -13.35 -20.16
N ILE A 197 6.93 -12.66 -20.32
CA ILE A 197 8.07 -13.02 -21.16
C ILE A 197 9.34 -13.21 -20.31
N PRO A 198 10.32 -14.02 -20.76
CA PRO A 198 10.25 -14.89 -21.93
C PRO A 198 9.22 -16.00 -21.79
N ILE A 199 8.77 -16.58 -22.91
CA ILE A 199 7.86 -17.73 -22.88
C ILE A 199 8.69 -18.99 -22.61
N ASP A 200 8.86 -19.31 -21.35
CA ASP A 200 9.51 -20.52 -20.86
C ASP A 200 8.58 -21.27 -19.87
N PRO A 201 8.94 -22.48 -19.41
CA PRO A 201 8.07 -23.25 -18.52
C PRO A 201 7.81 -22.60 -17.15
N GLU A 202 8.75 -21.82 -16.63
CA GLU A 202 8.62 -21.18 -15.32
C GLU A 202 7.66 -19.99 -15.38
N VAL A 203 7.90 -19.07 -16.33
CA VAL A 203 7.00 -17.92 -16.56
C VAL A 203 5.61 -18.39 -16.99
N THR A 204 5.53 -19.47 -17.82
CA THR A 204 4.23 -20.02 -18.24
C THR A 204 3.43 -20.51 -17.01
N ARG A 205 4.07 -21.27 -16.11
CA ARG A 205 3.44 -21.76 -14.88
C ARG A 205 2.98 -20.61 -13.99
N TRP A 206 3.83 -19.60 -13.77
CA TRP A 206 3.47 -18.42 -13.00
C TRP A 206 2.25 -17.70 -13.59
N ILE A 207 2.18 -17.50 -14.90
CA ILE A 207 1.00 -16.90 -15.57
C ILE A 207 -0.26 -17.76 -15.39
N GLU A 208 -0.14 -19.10 -15.36
CA GLU A 208 -1.27 -20.00 -15.07
C GLU A 208 -1.74 -19.86 -13.62
N GLU A 209 -0.83 -19.81 -12.66
CA GLU A 209 -1.11 -19.56 -11.24
C GLU A 209 -1.84 -18.21 -11.05
N LEU A 210 -1.33 -17.12 -11.62
CA LEU A 210 -1.99 -15.81 -11.58
C LEU A 210 -3.39 -15.81 -12.19
N ARG A 211 -3.62 -16.63 -13.19
CA ARG A 211 -4.95 -16.77 -13.80
C ARG A 211 -5.92 -17.48 -12.88
N ASP A 212 -5.46 -18.53 -12.21
CA ASP A 212 -6.27 -19.31 -11.27
C ASP A 212 -6.60 -18.50 -10.01
N GLU A 213 -5.68 -17.67 -9.56
CA GLU A 213 -5.81 -16.74 -8.42
C GLU A 213 -6.57 -15.44 -8.75
N ASN A 214 -6.96 -15.22 -10.02
CA ASN A 214 -7.58 -13.98 -10.50
C ASN A 214 -6.69 -12.71 -10.38
N SER A 215 -5.37 -12.86 -10.27
CA SER A 215 -4.40 -11.78 -10.03
C SER A 215 -3.71 -11.22 -11.28
N LEU A 216 -3.96 -11.78 -12.48
CA LEU A 216 -3.34 -11.31 -13.75
C LEU A 216 -3.36 -9.80 -13.95
N ALA A 217 -4.50 -9.15 -13.65
CA ALA A 217 -4.63 -7.70 -13.84
C ALA A 217 -3.76 -6.92 -12.87
N GLN A 218 -3.62 -7.45 -11.67
CA GLN A 218 -2.87 -6.89 -10.56
C GLN A 218 -1.38 -6.88 -10.85
N GLU A 219 -0.84 -8.03 -11.23
CA GLU A 219 0.57 -8.20 -11.57
C GLU A 219 0.97 -7.47 -12.85
N TYR A 220 0.09 -7.49 -13.87
CA TYR A 220 0.34 -6.74 -15.09
C TYR A 220 0.46 -5.24 -14.83
N ILE A 221 -0.51 -4.65 -14.13
CA ILE A 221 -0.46 -3.20 -13.89
C ILE A 221 0.65 -2.82 -12.92
N ALA A 222 1.04 -3.67 -11.96
CA ALA A 222 2.20 -3.49 -11.11
C ALA A 222 3.49 -3.39 -11.94
N SER A 223 3.66 -4.26 -12.93
CA SER A 223 4.79 -4.21 -13.86
C SER A 223 4.86 -2.89 -14.64
N VAL A 224 3.69 -2.37 -15.06
CA VAL A 224 3.60 -1.05 -15.73
C VAL A 224 3.94 0.08 -14.76
N ILE A 225 3.43 0.03 -13.51
CA ILE A 225 3.69 1.01 -12.45
C ILE A 225 5.17 1.11 -12.15
N ASP A 226 5.83 0.00 -11.89
CA ASP A 226 7.23 -0.06 -11.55
C ASP A 226 8.11 0.55 -12.66
N SER A 227 7.85 0.20 -13.91
CA SER A 227 8.56 0.75 -15.05
C SER A 227 8.25 2.25 -15.26
N TYR A 228 6.99 2.66 -15.04
CA TYR A 228 6.55 4.04 -15.18
C TYR A 228 7.20 4.97 -14.17
N TYR A 229 7.36 4.53 -12.93
CA TYR A 229 8.03 5.29 -11.87
C TYR A 229 9.55 5.10 -11.87
N GLY A 230 10.10 4.34 -12.82
CA GLY A 230 11.53 4.27 -13.11
C GLY A 230 12.30 3.29 -12.24
N LEU A 231 11.62 2.38 -11.55
CA LEU A 231 12.29 1.40 -10.68
C LEU A 231 13.20 0.45 -11.45
N TRP A 232 12.88 0.14 -12.70
CA TRP A 232 13.64 -0.78 -13.55
C TRP A 232 14.61 -0.11 -14.52
N ALA A 233 14.68 1.23 -14.53
CA ALA A 233 15.47 1.97 -15.50
C ALA A 233 16.97 1.64 -15.48
N ALA A 234 17.51 1.28 -14.31
CA ALA A 234 18.92 0.93 -14.12
C ALA A 234 19.18 -0.58 -14.12
N PHE A 235 18.19 -1.42 -14.34
CA PHE A 235 18.36 -2.88 -14.41
C PHE A 235 18.99 -3.27 -15.76
N GLU A 236 20.15 -3.94 -15.74
CA GLU A 236 20.95 -4.23 -16.94
C GLU A 236 20.96 -5.72 -17.32
N GLU A 237 20.50 -6.62 -16.42
CA GLU A 237 20.63 -8.06 -16.62
C GLU A 237 19.70 -8.58 -17.71
N GLU A 238 18.52 -7.98 -17.88
CA GLU A 238 17.54 -8.34 -18.90
C GLU A 238 17.06 -7.11 -19.69
N PRO A 239 16.57 -7.28 -20.92
CA PRO A 239 16.12 -6.17 -21.76
C PRO A 239 14.82 -5.50 -21.29
N GLY A 240 13.99 -6.20 -20.49
CA GLY A 240 12.72 -5.72 -19.95
C GLY A 240 12.76 -5.30 -18.48
N GLY A 241 11.66 -4.77 -17.96
CA GLY A 241 11.41 -4.56 -16.54
C GLY A 241 10.93 -5.84 -15.85
N MET A 242 10.79 -5.82 -14.52
CA MET A 242 10.36 -6.97 -13.73
C MET A 242 11.18 -8.23 -14.08
N TRP A 243 12.50 -8.16 -13.92
CA TRP A 243 13.44 -9.22 -14.28
C TRP A 243 13.27 -9.77 -15.72
N GLY A 244 12.83 -8.90 -16.64
CA GLY A 244 12.60 -9.27 -18.04
C GLY A 244 11.16 -9.73 -18.35
N ILE A 245 10.29 -9.86 -17.36
CA ILE A 245 8.90 -10.31 -17.54
C ILE A 245 8.03 -9.29 -18.27
N TYR A 246 8.36 -8.00 -18.14
CA TYR A 246 7.66 -6.90 -18.82
C TYR A 246 8.55 -6.25 -19.89
N ILE A 247 7.97 -5.93 -21.04
CA ILE A 247 8.71 -5.46 -22.23
C ILE A 247 9.40 -4.11 -22.09
N ALA A 248 9.02 -3.31 -21.09
CA ALA A 248 9.46 -1.92 -20.93
C ALA A 248 10.11 -1.68 -19.56
N LYS A 249 11.14 -0.81 -19.50
CA LYS A 249 11.82 -0.35 -18.27
C LYS A 249 11.52 1.09 -17.92
N THR A 250 11.10 1.89 -18.89
CA THR A 250 10.96 3.35 -18.76
C THR A 250 9.64 3.82 -19.36
N ARG A 251 9.22 5.03 -19.01
CA ARG A 251 8.02 5.68 -19.57
C ARG A 251 8.04 5.78 -21.09
N ASP A 252 9.18 6.13 -21.65
CA ASP A 252 9.31 6.25 -23.11
C ASP A 252 9.15 4.89 -23.77
N GLU A 253 9.71 3.84 -23.18
CA GLU A 253 9.52 2.47 -23.65
C GLU A 253 8.08 1.98 -23.50
N ILE A 254 7.41 2.29 -22.38
CA ILE A 254 5.98 1.95 -22.20
C ILE A 254 5.16 2.66 -23.29
N LYS A 255 5.40 3.94 -23.54
CA LYS A 255 4.71 4.70 -24.58
C LYS A 255 4.86 4.08 -25.96
N GLU A 256 6.03 3.53 -26.27
CA GLU A 256 6.34 2.91 -27.55
C GLU A 256 5.79 1.48 -27.63
N LYS A 257 6.05 0.67 -26.60
CA LYS A 257 5.88 -0.79 -26.62
C LYS A 257 4.54 -1.25 -26.01
N ASP A 258 3.98 -0.47 -25.08
CA ASP A 258 2.72 -0.77 -24.37
C ASP A 258 1.85 0.48 -24.12
N PRO A 259 1.43 1.18 -25.19
CA PRO A 259 0.69 2.43 -25.05
C PRO A 259 -0.66 2.26 -24.33
N LYS A 260 -1.26 1.08 -24.34
CA LYS A 260 -2.51 0.82 -23.62
C LYS A 260 -2.30 0.63 -22.13
N GLY A 261 -1.20 -0.01 -21.72
CA GLY A 261 -0.77 -0.07 -20.33
C GLY A 261 -0.55 1.34 -19.75
N LEU A 262 0.13 2.19 -20.53
CA LEU A 262 0.30 3.61 -20.18
C LEU A 262 -1.04 4.35 -20.02
N GLU A 263 -1.95 4.22 -20.97
CA GLU A 263 -3.28 4.84 -20.91
C GLU A 263 -4.04 4.40 -19.65
N LEU A 264 -4.02 3.12 -19.32
CA LEU A 264 -4.70 2.58 -18.15
C LEU A 264 -4.07 3.08 -16.85
N LEU A 265 -2.75 3.13 -16.78
CA LEU A 265 -2.05 3.68 -15.62
C LEU A 265 -2.41 5.16 -15.41
N GLU A 266 -2.29 5.99 -16.45
CA GLU A 266 -2.56 7.44 -16.38
C GLU A 266 -4.06 7.75 -16.19
N ALA A 267 -4.95 6.81 -16.48
CA ALA A 267 -6.37 6.92 -16.18
C ALA A 267 -6.64 6.92 -14.66
N PHE A 268 -5.71 6.46 -13.84
CA PHE A 268 -5.89 6.34 -12.39
C PHE A 268 -4.77 7.00 -11.59
N LEU A 269 -3.50 6.81 -11.96
CA LEU A 269 -2.35 7.25 -11.18
C LEU A 269 -1.79 8.61 -11.65
N PRO A 270 -1.21 9.40 -10.74
CA PRO A 270 -0.60 10.67 -11.10
C PRO A 270 0.65 10.45 -11.98
N PRO A 271 0.90 11.37 -12.95
CA PRO A 271 2.01 11.23 -13.90
C PRO A 271 3.40 11.43 -13.26
N MET A 272 3.46 11.96 -12.05
CA MET A 272 4.69 12.21 -11.32
C MET A 272 4.49 11.95 -9.84
N MET A 273 5.51 11.43 -9.16
CA MET A 273 5.61 11.49 -7.72
C MET A 273 5.96 12.92 -7.31
N ILE A 274 4.94 13.72 -7.05
CA ILE A 274 5.13 15.07 -6.49
C ILE A 274 5.50 14.90 -5.02
N GLY A 275 6.71 15.34 -4.64
CA GLY A 275 7.18 15.25 -3.26
C GLY A 275 7.66 13.85 -2.89
N TYR A 276 8.54 13.26 -3.70
CA TYR A 276 9.21 11.99 -3.33
C TYR A 276 9.86 12.08 -1.95
N GLU A 277 10.47 13.22 -1.63
CA GLU A 277 10.97 13.56 -0.30
C GLU A 277 9.88 13.55 0.79
N SER A 278 8.62 13.70 0.45
CA SER A 278 7.50 13.57 1.40
C SER A 278 6.99 12.14 1.55
N LEU A 279 7.54 11.19 0.78
CA LEU A 279 7.34 9.75 1.01
C LEU A 279 8.26 9.19 2.10
N ILE A 280 9.20 10.04 2.58
CA ILE A 280 10.12 9.70 3.65
C ILE A 280 9.79 10.55 4.87
#